data_6d90a28b3d37a355dbbd32482cf14561
#
_entry.id   6d90a28b3d37a355dbbd32482cf14561
#
_cell.length_a   1.000
_cell.length_b   1.000
_cell.length_c   1.000
_cell.angle_alpha   90.00
_cell.angle_beta   90.00
_cell.angle_gamma   90.00
#
_symmetry.space_group_name_H-M   'P 1'
#
loop_
_entity.id
_entity.type
_entity.pdbx_description
1 polymer ?
#
loop_
_entity_poly.entity_id
_entity_poly.type
_entity_poly.pdbx_seq_one_letter_code
_entity_poly.pdbx_strand_id
1 'polypeptide(L)'
;VVVQDVSMPITISHPDFVEDLLISQPFIWRGKFKENQILVEIHAVSASQFVATKLQLTAHTDHLSYVSPTGKTLQEALNIDSPRGYEKEYYDSLSLPYILPEMREGLYEWAWAKEHTIEELVTWESLKGTLHNHSTYSDGKHSLREMAEFCRSLGLSYFGIADHSQTAAYANGLSPERVKAQWAEIDALNAEWTDFKILKGIESDILGDGSLDYPDELLAGFDYVVASVHQNLSMDIVKATDRLIKAIAHPATTILGHPTGRLLLSRNGYPIDYKAIIDACAAYQVTMELNASPYRLDLDW
;
A
#
# COMPACT_ATOMS: atom_id res chain seq x y z
N VAL A 1 14.65 12.29 -8.95
CA VAL A 1 14.21 12.53 -10.34
C VAL A 1 15.44 12.58 -11.24
N VAL A 2 15.38 11.92 -12.40
CA VAL A 2 16.43 11.95 -13.42
C VAL A 2 15.88 12.67 -14.65
N VAL A 3 16.65 13.63 -15.19
CA VAL A 3 16.28 14.42 -16.37
C VAL A 3 17.31 14.17 -17.46
N GLN A 4 16.83 13.88 -18.66
CA GLN A 4 17.64 13.58 -19.82
C GLN A 4 18.00 14.84 -20.60
N ASP A 5 19.21 14.85 -21.19
CA ASP A 5 19.66 15.81 -22.20
C ASP A 5 19.81 17.26 -21.69
N VAL A 6 20.70 17.41 -20.71
CA VAL A 6 20.98 18.75 -20.15
C VAL A 6 22.40 19.17 -20.51
N SER A 7 22.48 20.23 -21.30
CA SER A 7 23.76 20.85 -21.67
C SER A 7 24.21 21.94 -20.69
N MET A 8 23.40 22.27 -19.68
CA MET A 8 23.66 23.32 -18.69
C MET A 8 23.36 22.83 -17.26
N PRO A 9 23.98 23.44 -16.23
CA PRO A 9 23.64 23.17 -14.83
C PRO A 9 22.15 23.37 -14.56
N ILE A 10 21.59 22.52 -13.68
CA ILE A 10 20.17 22.61 -13.31
C ILE A 10 19.96 23.82 -12.39
N THR A 11 19.00 24.64 -12.75
CA THR A 11 18.46 25.66 -11.85
C THR A 11 16.93 25.50 -11.80
N ILE A 12 16.39 25.31 -10.60
CA ILE A 12 14.94 25.24 -10.41
C ILE A 12 14.48 26.53 -9.73
N SER A 13 13.77 27.33 -10.47
CA SER A 13 13.12 28.55 -9.97
C SER A 13 11.61 28.33 -9.90
N HIS A 14 11.14 27.71 -8.83
CA HIS A 14 9.73 27.50 -8.58
C HIS A 14 9.40 27.88 -7.13
N PRO A 15 8.28 28.60 -6.86
CA PRO A 15 7.98 29.11 -5.53
C PRO A 15 7.81 28.04 -4.45
N ASP A 16 7.47 26.82 -4.85
CA ASP A 16 7.23 25.70 -3.93
C ASP A 16 8.49 24.91 -3.55
N PHE A 17 9.64 25.19 -4.19
CA PHE A 17 10.90 24.55 -3.89
C PHE A 17 11.88 25.49 -3.23
N VAL A 18 12.67 24.96 -2.30
CA VAL A 18 13.81 25.64 -1.66
C VAL A 18 15.05 24.83 -1.93
N GLU A 19 15.98 25.42 -2.68
CA GLU A 19 17.26 24.79 -2.94
C GLU A 19 18.16 24.82 -1.69
N ASP A 20 18.87 23.72 -1.45
CA ASP A 20 19.99 23.67 -0.51
C ASP A 20 21.31 23.88 -1.28
N LEU A 21 21.75 25.11 -1.28
CA LEU A 21 22.97 25.53 -2.01
C LEU A 21 24.26 24.89 -1.48
N LEU A 22 24.25 24.35 -0.24
CA LEU A 22 25.42 23.71 0.36
C LEU A 22 25.67 22.32 -0.22
N ILE A 23 24.64 21.65 -0.70
CA ILE A 23 24.71 20.25 -1.18
C ILE A 23 24.33 20.10 -2.66
N SER A 24 23.80 21.14 -3.30
CA SER A 24 23.56 21.16 -4.74
C SER A 24 24.90 21.20 -5.50
N GLN A 25 24.91 20.55 -6.67
CA GLN A 25 26.04 20.50 -7.60
C GLN A 25 25.54 20.91 -8.99
N PRO A 26 26.42 21.25 -9.94
CA PRO A 26 26.00 21.77 -11.25
C PRO A 26 24.97 20.90 -12.01
N PHE A 27 25.05 19.58 -11.84
CA PHE A 27 24.14 18.61 -12.49
C PHE A 27 23.32 17.78 -11.49
N ILE A 28 23.36 18.16 -10.20
CA ILE A 28 22.56 17.54 -9.15
C ILE A 28 21.95 18.65 -8.30
N TRP A 29 20.70 18.95 -8.55
CA TRP A 29 19.96 19.89 -7.72
C TRP A 29 19.41 19.17 -6.49
N ARG A 30 19.57 19.77 -5.32
CA ARG A 30 19.03 19.27 -4.05
C ARG A 30 18.26 20.36 -3.34
N GLY A 31 17.15 20.00 -2.77
CA GLY A 31 16.32 20.97 -2.06
C GLY A 31 15.12 20.31 -1.38
N LYS A 32 14.16 21.13 -1.00
CA LYS A 32 12.95 20.70 -0.30
C LYS A 32 11.71 21.30 -0.95
N PHE A 33 10.63 20.54 -0.92
CA PHE A 33 9.31 21.07 -1.19
C PHE A 33 8.81 21.82 0.06
N LYS A 34 8.36 23.07 -0.09
CA LYS A 34 8.06 23.97 1.05
C LYS A 34 6.95 23.48 1.95
N GLU A 35 5.88 22.96 1.35
CA GLU A 35 4.67 22.61 2.07
C GLU A 35 4.89 21.49 3.10
N ASN A 36 5.55 20.41 2.69
CA ASN A 36 5.69 19.20 3.49
C ASN A 36 7.14 18.83 3.81
N GLN A 37 8.12 19.68 3.43
CA GLN A 37 9.56 19.49 3.67
C GLN A 37 10.15 18.22 3.03
N ILE A 38 9.47 17.63 2.05
CA ILE A 38 9.99 16.47 1.32
C ILE A 38 11.30 16.85 0.63
N LEU A 39 12.32 16.04 0.84
CA LEU A 39 13.62 16.17 0.17
C LEU A 39 13.47 15.79 -1.29
N VAL A 40 14.00 16.62 -2.17
CA VAL A 40 14.00 16.41 -3.61
C VAL A 40 15.43 16.48 -4.13
N GLU A 41 15.81 15.46 -4.88
CA GLU A 41 17.08 15.45 -5.60
C GLU A 41 16.79 15.23 -7.10
N ILE A 42 17.40 16.05 -7.95
CA ILE A 42 17.24 16.00 -9.41
C ILE A 42 18.59 15.85 -10.06
N HIS A 43 18.81 14.75 -10.77
CA HIS A 43 20.01 14.48 -11.54
C HIS A 43 19.81 14.82 -13.00
N ALA A 44 20.68 15.67 -13.54
CA ALA A 44 20.75 15.96 -14.97
C ALA A 44 21.87 15.13 -15.60
N VAL A 45 21.51 14.30 -16.56
CA VAL A 45 22.46 13.35 -17.17
C VAL A 45 22.32 13.35 -18.69
N SER A 46 23.36 12.91 -19.39
CA SER A 46 23.28 12.68 -20.82
C SER A 46 22.30 11.55 -21.16
N ALA A 47 21.78 11.55 -22.39
CA ALA A 47 20.91 10.47 -22.87
C ALA A 47 21.54 9.08 -22.69
N SER A 48 22.86 8.96 -22.89
CA SER A 48 23.58 7.69 -22.72
C SER A 48 23.67 7.21 -21.25
N GLN A 49 23.59 8.11 -20.29
CA GLN A 49 23.69 7.81 -18.87
C GLN A 49 22.32 7.67 -18.19
N PHE A 50 21.24 8.08 -18.86
CA PHE A 50 19.91 8.18 -18.25
C PHE A 50 19.44 6.85 -17.64
N VAL A 51 19.49 5.77 -18.41
CA VAL A 51 19.01 4.45 -17.98
C VAL A 51 19.85 3.90 -16.82
N ALA A 52 21.18 4.02 -16.91
CA ALA A 52 22.07 3.58 -15.84
C ALA A 52 21.84 4.34 -14.54
N THR A 53 21.76 5.68 -14.63
CA THR A 53 21.53 6.53 -13.46
C THR A 53 20.16 6.26 -12.84
N LYS A 54 19.11 6.08 -13.67
CA LYS A 54 17.77 5.74 -13.19
C LYS A 54 17.79 4.41 -12.43
N LEU A 55 18.38 3.36 -13.01
CA LEU A 55 18.51 2.06 -12.35
C LEU A 55 19.27 2.17 -11.03
N GLN A 56 20.40 2.90 -11.02
CA GLN A 56 21.18 3.11 -9.80
C GLN A 56 20.42 3.82 -8.69
N LEU A 57 19.61 4.83 -9.03
CA LEU A 57 18.86 5.63 -8.05
C LEU A 57 17.54 4.99 -7.59
N THR A 58 17.06 3.97 -8.29
CA THR A 58 15.83 3.25 -7.95
C THR A 58 16.08 1.88 -7.34
N ALA A 59 17.32 1.56 -6.98
CA ALA A 59 17.69 0.27 -6.41
C ALA A 59 18.49 0.45 -5.12
N HIS A 60 18.24 -0.41 -4.15
CA HIS A 60 19.05 -0.48 -2.94
C HIS A 60 20.46 -0.97 -3.26
N THR A 61 21.45 -0.58 -2.46
CA THR A 61 22.84 -0.98 -2.65
C THR A 61 23.02 -2.51 -2.65
N ASP A 62 22.30 -3.22 -1.79
CA ASP A 62 22.35 -4.68 -1.70
C ASP A 62 21.81 -5.35 -2.96
N HIS A 63 20.75 -4.79 -3.57
CA HIS A 63 20.27 -5.23 -4.87
C HIS A 63 21.33 -5.08 -5.96
N LEU A 64 22.00 -3.93 -6.03
CA LEU A 64 23.04 -3.63 -7.03
C LEU A 64 24.31 -4.49 -6.83
N SER A 65 24.61 -4.90 -5.61
CA SER A 65 25.79 -5.70 -5.26
C SER A 65 25.56 -7.21 -5.34
N TYR A 66 24.36 -7.68 -5.69
CA TYR A 66 24.10 -9.10 -5.89
C TYR A 66 24.99 -9.70 -6.96
N VAL A 67 25.68 -10.79 -6.63
CA VAL A 67 26.58 -11.47 -7.56
C VAL A 67 25.78 -12.37 -8.49
N SER A 68 25.77 -12.05 -9.76
CA SER A 68 25.08 -12.77 -10.80
C SER A 68 25.73 -14.12 -11.15
N PRO A 69 25.05 -14.99 -11.92
CA PRO A 69 25.66 -16.21 -12.47
C PRO A 69 26.91 -15.97 -13.31
N THR A 70 27.10 -14.78 -13.87
CA THR A 70 28.31 -14.41 -14.62
C THR A 70 29.49 -14.00 -13.72
N GLY A 71 29.30 -13.96 -12.41
CA GLY A 71 30.29 -13.53 -11.41
C GLY A 71 30.45 -12.01 -11.32
N LYS A 72 29.59 -11.23 -11.97
CA LYS A 72 29.56 -9.76 -11.92
C LYS A 72 28.29 -9.27 -11.21
N THR A 73 28.33 -8.00 -10.78
CA THR A 73 27.19 -7.32 -10.15
C THR A 73 26.54 -6.32 -11.10
N LEU A 74 25.30 -5.91 -10.79
CA LEU A 74 24.65 -4.80 -11.50
C LEU A 74 25.45 -3.50 -11.35
N GLN A 75 26.01 -3.23 -10.16
CA GLN A 75 26.86 -2.06 -9.92
C GLN A 75 28.06 -2.03 -10.86
N GLU A 76 28.71 -3.16 -11.12
CA GLU A 76 29.82 -3.26 -12.09
C GLU A 76 29.33 -3.06 -13.52
N ALA A 77 28.17 -3.63 -13.87
CA ALA A 77 27.59 -3.48 -15.21
C ALA A 77 27.20 -2.02 -15.53
N LEU A 78 26.73 -1.26 -14.53
CA LEU A 78 26.41 0.17 -14.65
C LEU A 78 27.64 1.06 -14.88
N ASN A 79 28.80 0.62 -14.40
CA ASN A 79 30.06 1.35 -14.53
C ASN A 79 30.78 1.10 -15.87
N ILE A 80 30.27 0.21 -16.71
CA ILE A 80 30.83 -0.04 -18.04
C ILE A 80 30.35 1.06 -19.00
N ASP A 81 31.28 1.64 -19.74
CA ASP A 81 31.04 2.73 -20.69
C ASP A 81 30.32 2.21 -21.99
N SER A 82 29.20 1.53 -21.78
CA SER A 82 28.36 0.98 -22.84
C SER A 82 26.89 1.35 -22.53
N PRO A 83 26.40 2.46 -23.10
CA PRO A 83 25.04 2.89 -22.86
C PRO A 83 24.04 1.85 -23.39
N ARG A 84 22.97 1.61 -22.59
CA ARG A 84 21.87 0.71 -22.91
C ARG A 84 20.59 1.49 -23.06
N GLY A 85 19.70 1.00 -23.91
CA GLY A 85 18.43 1.66 -24.18
C GLY A 85 17.40 1.43 -23.07
N TYR A 86 17.48 0.28 -22.37
CA TYR A 86 16.52 -0.12 -21.36
C TYR A 86 17.21 -0.77 -20.15
N GLU A 87 16.60 -0.61 -18.97
CA GLU A 87 17.11 -1.20 -17.72
C GLU A 87 17.28 -2.73 -17.84
N LYS A 88 16.32 -3.40 -18.47
CA LYS A 88 16.34 -4.86 -18.67
C LYS A 88 17.62 -5.37 -19.34
N GLU A 89 18.25 -4.59 -20.23
CA GLU A 89 19.47 -4.99 -20.90
C GLU A 89 20.69 -5.13 -19.95
N TYR A 90 20.68 -4.44 -18.80
CA TYR A 90 21.68 -4.63 -17.76
C TYR A 90 21.50 -5.99 -17.08
N TYR A 91 20.27 -6.37 -16.77
CA TYR A 91 19.96 -7.68 -16.18
C TYR A 91 20.26 -8.82 -17.17
N ASP A 92 19.84 -8.70 -18.41
CA ASP A 92 20.07 -9.72 -19.46
C ASP A 92 21.57 -9.98 -19.65
N SER A 93 22.42 -8.93 -19.61
CA SER A 93 23.88 -9.08 -19.75
C SER A 93 24.55 -9.84 -18.62
N LEU A 94 23.85 -9.99 -17.51
CA LEU A 94 24.30 -10.70 -16.32
C LEU A 94 23.56 -12.03 -16.13
N SER A 95 22.70 -12.41 -17.05
CA SER A 95 21.82 -13.58 -16.94
C SER A 95 20.95 -13.51 -15.67
N LEU A 96 20.45 -12.33 -15.36
CA LEU A 96 19.54 -12.08 -14.23
C LEU A 96 18.11 -11.85 -14.73
N PRO A 97 17.09 -12.28 -13.99
CA PRO A 97 15.71 -11.86 -14.23
C PRO A 97 15.57 -10.35 -13.98
N TYR A 98 14.74 -9.67 -14.78
CA TYR A 98 14.44 -8.27 -14.56
C TYR A 98 13.59 -8.10 -13.31
N ILE A 99 14.01 -7.19 -12.43
CA ILE A 99 13.29 -6.83 -11.19
C ILE A 99 12.71 -5.43 -11.34
N LEU A 100 11.43 -5.27 -11.00
CA LEU A 100 10.77 -3.96 -11.03
C LEU A 100 11.38 -3.01 -9.99
N PRO A 101 11.38 -1.67 -10.23
CA PRO A 101 11.94 -0.70 -9.29
C PRO A 101 11.42 -0.83 -7.86
N GLU A 102 10.13 -1.14 -7.71
CA GLU A 102 9.43 -1.28 -6.44
C GLU A 102 9.91 -2.47 -5.61
N MET A 103 10.62 -3.42 -6.22
CA MET A 103 11.10 -4.65 -5.56
C MET A 103 12.61 -4.66 -5.32
N ARG A 104 13.37 -3.61 -5.68
CA ARG A 104 14.83 -3.58 -5.65
C ARG A 104 15.40 -3.26 -4.27
N GLU A 105 14.98 -4.04 -3.27
CA GLU A 105 15.33 -3.82 -1.86
C GLU A 105 16.60 -4.57 -1.40
N GLY A 106 17.07 -5.55 -2.17
CA GLY A 106 18.18 -6.41 -1.78
C GLY A 106 17.81 -7.46 -0.74
N LEU A 107 16.53 -7.80 -0.61
CA LEU A 107 16.02 -8.72 0.41
C LEU A 107 15.59 -10.07 -0.20
N TYR A 108 14.41 -10.11 -0.79
CA TYR A 108 13.77 -11.35 -1.23
C TYR A 108 13.57 -11.47 -2.73
N GLU A 109 13.75 -10.39 -3.49
CA GLU A 109 13.44 -10.31 -4.92
C GLU A 109 14.18 -11.35 -5.76
N TRP A 110 15.44 -11.66 -5.42
CA TRP A 110 16.22 -12.66 -6.14
C TRP A 110 15.75 -14.10 -5.85
N ALA A 111 15.27 -14.36 -4.64
CA ALA A 111 14.67 -15.65 -4.29
C ALA A 111 13.30 -15.78 -4.96
N TRP A 112 12.48 -14.75 -4.87
CA TRP A 112 11.16 -14.66 -5.50
C TRP A 112 11.25 -14.89 -7.03
N ALA A 113 12.16 -14.22 -7.71
CA ALA A 113 12.31 -14.30 -9.17
C ALA A 113 12.83 -15.64 -9.71
N LYS A 114 13.18 -16.61 -8.83
CA LYS A 114 13.49 -18.00 -9.22
C LYS A 114 12.23 -18.84 -9.41
N GLU A 115 11.15 -18.49 -8.74
CA GLU A 115 9.92 -19.27 -8.66
C GLU A 115 8.73 -18.54 -9.32
N HIS A 116 8.85 -17.23 -9.52
CA HIS A 116 7.79 -16.34 -9.98
C HIS A 116 8.23 -15.43 -11.11
N THR A 117 7.26 -14.86 -11.80
CA THR A 117 7.46 -13.89 -12.88
C THR A 117 6.73 -12.57 -12.59
N ILE A 118 7.15 -11.47 -13.22
CA ILE A 118 6.55 -10.14 -13.01
C ILE A 118 5.08 -10.07 -13.46
N GLU A 119 4.65 -10.97 -14.33
CA GLU A 119 3.27 -11.08 -14.80
C GLU A 119 2.31 -11.58 -13.72
N GLU A 120 2.84 -12.19 -12.65
CA GLU A 120 2.06 -12.64 -11.49
C GLU A 120 1.76 -11.50 -10.50
N LEU A 121 2.43 -10.37 -10.64
CA LEU A 121 2.24 -9.23 -9.75
C LEU A 121 0.92 -8.51 -10.04
N VAL A 122 0.32 -7.97 -8.98
CA VAL A 122 -0.89 -7.15 -9.09
C VAL A 122 -0.57 -5.83 -9.80
N THR A 123 -1.32 -5.53 -10.86
CA THR A 123 -1.22 -4.27 -11.62
C THR A 123 -2.54 -3.50 -11.53
N TRP A 124 -2.54 -2.24 -11.99
CA TRP A 124 -3.77 -1.43 -12.08
C TRP A 124 -4.84 -2.10 -12.93
N GLU A 125 -4.45 -2.72 -14.05
CA GLU A 125 -5.34 -3.40 -14.98
C GLU A 125 -5.93 -4.69 -14.40
N SER A 126 -5.25 -5.28 -13.42
CA SER A 126 -5.72 -6.49 -12.74
C SER A 126 -6.73 -6.20 -11.64
N LEU A 127 -6.83 -4.95 -11.16
CA LEU A 127 -7.78 -4.57 -10.11
C LEU A 127 -9.22 -4.65 -10.64
N LYS A 128 -10.08 -5.32 -9.88
CA LYS A 128 -11.50 -5.50 -10.20
C LYS A 128 -12.42 -4.72 -9.28
N GLY A 129 -11.92 -4.26 -8.16
CA GLY A 129 -12.67 -3.51 -7.18
C GLY A 129 -11.79 -3.00 -6.06
N THR A 130 -12.40 -2.34 -5.09
CA THR A 130 -11.76 -1.84 -3.88
C THR A 130 -12.62 -2.15 -2.67
N LEU A 131 -11.96 -2.44 -1.56
CA LEU A 131 -12.56 -2.70 -0.25
C LEU A 131 -11.96 -1.72 0.77
N HIS A 132 -12.48 -1.70 1.98
CA HIS A 132 -12.01 -0.86 3.08
C HIS A 132 -12.03 0.63 2.74
N ASN A 133 -13.22 1.12 2.39
CA ASN A 133 -13.48 2.51 2.06
C ASN A 133 -14.51 3.10 3.04
N HIS A 134 -14.36 4.41 3.35
CA HIS A 134 -15.23 5.14 4.27
C HIS A 134 -16.04 6.19 3.54
N SER A 135 -17.34 6.26 3.81
CA SER A 135 -18.24 7.28 3.29
C SER A 135 -18.56 8.34 4.34
N THR A 136 -19.41 9.30 3.96
CA THR A 136 -19.99 10.27 4.92
C THR A 136 -20.92 9.63 5.96
N TYR A 137 -21.17 8.33 5.88
CA TYR A 137 -21.78 7.59 6.98
C TYR A 137 -20.86 7.56 8.21
N SER A 138 -19.54 7.44 8.05
CA SER A 138 -18.59 7.60 9.14
C SER A 138 -17.76 8.89 8.97
N ASP A 139 -16.49 8.80 8.66
CA ASP A 139 -15.55 9.93 8.56
C ASP A 139 -15.05 10.20 7.14
N GLY A 140 -15.59 9.50 6.15
CA GLY A 140 -15.27 9.71 4.74
C GLY A 140 -15.74 11.07 4.24
N LYS A 141 -15.19 11.50 3.09
CA LYS A 141 -15.44 12.82 2.50
C LYS A 141 -16.57 12.84 1.47
N HIS A 142 -16.90 11.68 0.91
CA HIS A 142 -17.87 11.53 -0.16
C HIS A 142 -19.02 10.60 0.27
N SER A 143 -20.20 10.79 -0.31
CA SER A 143 -21.32 9.90 -0.11
C SER A 143 -21.04 8.51 -0.72
N LEU A 144 -21.75 7.52 -0.24
CA LEU A 144 -21.68 6.15 -0.75
C LEU A 144 -21.95 6.10 -2.27
N ARG A 145 -22.96 6.83 -2.74
CA ARG A 145 -23.27 6.95 -4.18
C ARG A 145 -22.12 7.54 -4.98
N GLU A 146 -21.56 8.69 -4.57
CA GLU A 146 -20.45 9.36 -5.29
C GLU A 146 -19.23 8.46 -5.39
N MET A 147 -18.90 7.74 -4.32
CA MET A 147 -17.74 6.82 -4.31
C MET A 147 -17.98 5.64 -5.25
N ALA A 148 -19.18 5.06 -5.23
CA ALA A 148 -19.55 3.94 -6.08
C ALA A 148 -19.58 4.33 -7.56
N GLU A 149 -20.15 5.49 -7.90
CA GLU A 149 -20.15 6.07 -9.27
C GLU A 149 -18.72 6.31 -9.76
N PHE A 150 -17.83 6.81 -8.90
CA PHE A 150 -16.41 6.99 -9.24
C PHE A 150 -15.72 5.66 -9.52
N CYS A 151 -15.87 4.67 -8.64
CA CYS A 151 -15.30 3.33 -8.84
C CYS A 151 -15.79 2.69 -10.16
N ARG A 152 -17.11 2.83 -10.45
CA ARG A 152 -17.69 2.35 -11.69
C ARG A 152 -17.11 3.06 -12.92
N SER A 153 -16.87 4.39 -12.82
CA SER A 153 -16.25 5.19 -13.89
C SER A 153 -14.81 4.79 -14.20
N LEU A 154 -14.10 4.22 -13.23
CA LEU A 154 -12.75 3.64 -13.39
C LEU A 154 -12.76 2.25 -14.04
N GLY A 155 -13.93 1.69 -14.35
CA GLY A 155 -14.06 0.35 -14.95
C GLY A 155 -13.94 -0.79 -13.93
N LEU A 156 -14.03 -0.50 -12.62
CA LEU A 156 -14.09 -1.53 -11.59
C LEU A 156 -15.43 -2.28 -11.65
N SER A 157 -15.45 -3.51 -11.21
CA SER A 157 -16.63 -4.39 -11.22
C SER A 157 -17.40 -4.32 -9.91
N TYR A 158 -16.73 -3.93 -8.81
CA TYR A 158 -17.36 -3.81 -7.50
C TYR A 158 -16.72 -2.74 -6.64
N PHE A 159 -17.46 -2.31 -5.63
CA PHE A 159 -17.03 -1.39 -4.58
C PHE A 159 -17.51 -1.94 -3.22
N GLY A 160 -16.64 -2.04 -2.26
CA GLY A 160 -16.98 -2.41 -0.89
C GLY A 160 -16.89 -1.20 0.03
N ILE A 161 -17.96 -0.92 0.76
CA ILE A 161 -17.96 0.06 1.85
C ILE A 161 -17.54 -0.61 3.15
N ALA A 162 -16.76 0.05 3.97
CA ALA A 162 -16.34 -0.43 5.29
C ALA A 162 -16.26 0.74 6.28
N ASP A 163 -17.37 1.45 6.45
CA ASP A 163 -17.45 2.52 7.43
C ASP A 163 -17.19 2.01 8.85
N HIS A 164 -16.73 2.87 9.75
CA HIS A 164 -16.38 2.50 11.11
C HIS A 164 -17.59 2.03 11.93
N SER A 165 -17.37 1.02 12.78
CA SER A 165 -18.37 0.48 13.71
C SER A 165 -18.58 1.42 14.91
N GLN A 166 -19.60 1.11 15.72
CA GLN A 166 -20.17 2.05 16.71
C GLN A 166 -19.20 2.56 17.78
N THR A 167 -18.20 1.78 18.19
CA THR A 167 -17.23 2.20 19.22
C THR A 167 -16.22 3.21 18.70
N ALA A 168 -16.07 3.40 17.40
CA ALA A 168 -15.27 4.44 16.78
C ALA A 168 -15.96 5.82 16.84
N ALA A 169 -16.27 6.30 18.02
CA ALA A 169 -16.98 7.57 18.21
C ALA A 169 -16.23 8.77 17.59
N TYR A 170 -14.91 8.74 17.58
CA TYR A 170 -14.02 9.76 16.97
C TYR A 170 -14.20 9.86 15.45
N ALA A 171 -14.64 8.77 14.80
CA ALA A 171 -14.87 8.66 13.37
C ALA A 171 -16.37 8.58 13.03
N ASN A 172 -17.27 9.00 13.93
CA ASN A 172 -18.72 8.94 13.73
C ASN A 172 -19.23 7.53 13.41
N GLY A 173 -18.71 6.50 14.08
CA GLY A 173 -19.03 5.10 13.86
C GLY A 173 -20.53 4.80 13.86
N LEU A 174 -20.95 3.81 13.08
CA LEU A 174 -22.34 3.54 12.79
C LEU A 174 -23.05 2.80 13.95
N SER A 175 -24.19 3.34 14.41
CA SER A 175 -25.12 2.53 15.22
C SER A 175 -25.79 1.44 14.37
N PRO A 176 -26.36 0.38 14.99
CA PRO A 176 -27.10 -0.65 14.27
C PRO A 176 -28.22 -0.12 13.35
N GLU A 177 -28.88 0.98 13.74
CA GLU A 177 -29.92 1.64 12.94
C GLU A 177 -29.31 2.29 11.69
N ARG A 178 -28.13 2.93 11.84
CA ARG A 178 -27.43 3.57 10.72
C ARG A 178 -26.86 2.53 9.76
N VAL A 179 -26.41 1.38 10.26
CA VAL A 179 -26.01 0.23 9.42
C VAL A 179 -27.19 -0.22 8.54
N LYS A 180 -28.37 -0.38 9.12
CA LYS A 180 -29.58 -0.78 8.37
C LYS A 180 -29.99 0.27 7.33
N ALA A 181 -29.86 1.57 7.65
CA ALA A 181 -30.11 2.65 6.71
C ALA A 181 -29.12 2.61 5.51
N GLN A 182 -27.84 2.37 5.79
CA GLN A 182 -26.83 2.20 4.75
C GLN A 182 -27.08 0.98 3.87
N TRP A 183 -27.49 -0.14 4.45
CA TRP A 183 -27.87 -1.33 3.67
C TRP A 183 -29.04 -1.07 2.73
N ALA A 184 -30.04 -0.31 3.17
CA ALA A 184 -31.17 0.06 2.33
C ALA A 184 -30.75 0.92 1.13
N GLU A 185 -29.82 1.86 1.33
CA GLU A 185 -29.22 2.65 0.24
C GLU A 185 -28.42 1.76 -0.72
N ILE A 186 -27.59 0.84 -0.20
CA ILE A 186 -26.82 -0.11 -1.00
C ILE A 186 -27.77 -0.99 -1.85
N ASP A 187 -28.83 -1.50 -1.26
CA ASP A 187 -29.80 -2.35 -1.98
C ASP A 187 -30.51 -1.57 -3.10
N ALA A 188 -30.84 -0.30 -2.86
CA ALA A 188 -31.43 0.57 -3.87
C ALA A 188 -30.45 0.83 -5.04
N LEU A 189 -29.18 1.13 -4.74
CA LEU A 189 -28.15 1.34 -5.75
C LEU A 189 -27.83 0.05 -6.55
N ASN A 190 -27.77 -1.09 -5.89
CA ASN A 190 -27.57 -2.38 -6.54
C ASN A 190 -28.77 -2.79 -7.42
N ALA A 191 -29.97 -2.31 -7.12
CA ALA A 191 -31.14 -2.51 -7.98
C ALA A 191 -31.14 -1.58 -9.20
N GLU A 192 -30.51 -0.40 -9.08
CA GLU A 192 -30.34 0.57 -10.18
C GLU A 192 -29.27 0.11 -11.18
N TRP A 193 -28.19 -0.53 -10.72
CA TRP A 193 -27.04 -0.90 -11.52
C TRP A 193 -26.89 -2.42 -11.69
N THR A 194 -26.81 -2.90 -12.93
CA THR A 194 -26.68 -4.33 -13.24
C THR A 194 -25.26 -4.75 -13.61
N ASP A 195 -24.40 -3.79 -13.87
CA ASP A 195 -23.02 -3.94 -14.33
C ASP A 195 -21.97 -3.70 -13.22
N PHE A 196 -22.42 -3.28 -12.04
CA PHE A 196 -21.58 -2.93 -10.91
C PHE A 196 -22.21 -3.37 -9.59
N LYS A 197 -21.41 -3.85 -8.64
CA LYS A 197 -21.88 -4.35 -7.36
C LYS A 197 -21.31 -3.54 -6.19
N ILE A 198 -22.17 -3.06 -5.31
CA ILE A 198 -21.76 -2.53 -4.01
C ILE A 198 -21.90 -3.64 -2.96
N LEU A 199 -20.82 -3.91 -2.24
CA LEU A 199 -20.77 -4.87 -1.15
C LEU A 199 -21.01 -4.17 0.19
N LYS A 200 -21.85 -4.79 1.04
CA LYS A 200 -22.15 -4.37 2.41
C LYS A 200 -21.00 -4.81 3.32
N GLY A 201 -20.07 -3.95 3.63
CA GLY A 201 -19.00 -4.21 4.59
C GLY A 201 -19.06 -3.30 5.79
N ILE A 202 -18.22 -3.58 6.76
CA ILE A 202 -17.98 -2.77 7.95
C ILE A 202 -16.54 -2.91 8.39
N GLU A 203 -15.92 -1.82 8.83
CA GLU A 203 -14.70 -1.88 9.62
C GLU A 203 -15.08 -1.99 11.10
N SER A 204 -15.14 -3.23 11.58
CA SER A 204 -15.44 -3.52 12.98
C SER A 204 -14.21 -3.32 13.86
N ASP A 205 -14.35 -2.49 14.90
CA ASP A 205 -13.33 -2.42 15.93
C ASP A 205 -13.11 -3.79 16.58
N ILE A 206 -11.84 -4.20 16.74
CA ILE A 206 -11.46 -5.29 17.62
C ILE A 206 -11.38 -4.71 19.04
N LEU A 207 -12.31 -5.09 19.90
CA LEU A 207 -12.38 -4.60 21.26
C LEU A 207 -11.19 -5.05 22.12
N GLY A 208 -11.02 -4.47 23.30
CA GLY A 208 -9.87 -4.75 24.15
C GLY A 208 -9.71 -6.21 24.58
N ASP A 209 -10.77 -7.00 24.54
CA ASP A 209 -10.82 -8.43 24.83
C ASP A 209 -10.71 -9.31 23.56
N GLY A 210 -10.59 -8.69 22.37
CA GLY A 210 -10.50 -9.37 21.08
C GLY A 210 -11.84 -9.73 20.44
N SER A 211 -12.99 -9.33 21.03
CA SER A 211 -14.31 -9.48 20.38
C SER A 211 -14.50 -8.39 19.31
N LEU A 212 -15.46 -8.63 18.39
CA LEU A 212 -15.91 -7.63 17.43
C LEU A 212 -16.97 -6.71 18.06
N ASP A 213 -17.16 -5.54 17.47
CA ASP A 213 -17.94 -4.44 18.05
C ASP A 213 -19.47 -4.59 17.95
N TYR A 214 -19.98 -5.51 17.12
CA TYR A 214 -21.40 -5.76 16.97
C TYR A 214 -21.81 -7.15 17.45
N PRO A 215 -23.12 -7.36 17.78
CA PRO A 215 -23.67 -8.69 17.99
C PRO A 215 -23.61 -9.55 16.72
N ASP A 216 -23.48 -10.86 16.90
CA ASP A 216 -23.35 -11.84 15.79
C ASP A 216 -24.47 -11.74 14.77
N GLU A 217 -25.70 -11.46 15.23
CA GLU A 217 -26.87 -11.33 14.36
C GLU A 217 -26.75 -10.14 13.39
N LEU A 218 -26.10 -9.06 13.79
CA LEU A 218 -25.82 -7.93 12.91
C LEU A 218 -24.64 -8.21 12.00
N LEU A 219 -23.58 -8.82 12.55
CA LEU A 219 -22.37 -9.18 11.79
C LEU A 219 -22.69 -10.14 10.64
N ALA A 220 -23.62 -11.07 10.84
CA ALA A 220 -24.07 -12.02 9.82
C ALA A 220 -24.78 -11.36 8.63
N GLY A 221 -25.19 -10.11 8.73
CA GLY A 221 -25.87 -9.37 7.66
C GLY A 221 -24.92 -8.67 6.69
N PHE A 222 -23.61 -8.61 6.99
CA PHE A 222 -22.61 -8.02 6.09
C PHE A 222 -22.11 -9.04 5.07
N ASP A 223 -21.74 -8.56 3.88
CA ASP A 223 -21.08 -9.38 2.87
C ASP A 223 -19.62 -9.69 3.29
N TYR A 224 -18.99 -8.79 4.04
CA TYR A 224 -17.65 -8.96 4.61
C TYR A 224 -17.43 -8.03 5.82
N VAL A 225 -16.52 -8.42 6.70
CA VAL A 225 -16.12 -7.65 7.89
C VAL A 225 -14.61 -7.48 7.89
N VAL A 226 -14.17 -6.23 7.92
CA VAL A 226 -12.78 -5.86 8.17
C VAL A 226 -12.61 -5.67 9.68
N ALA A 227 -11.84 -6.54 10.33
CA ALA A 227 -11.57 -6.43 11.76
C ALA A 227 -10.29 -5.62 12.00
N SER A 228 -10.37 -4.49 12.70
CA SER A 228 -9.28 -3.55 12.88
C SER A 228 -9.12 -3.08 14.32
N VAL A 229 -7.89 -2.75 14.73
CA VAL A 229 -7.60 -2.20 16.07
C VAL A 229 -7.40 -0.68 15.97
N HIS A 230 -8.27 0.09 16.63
CA HIS A 230 -8.15 1.55 16.68
C HIS A 230 -7.89 2.10 18.07
N GLN A 231 -8.20 1.35 19.12
CA GLN A 231 -8.07 1.77 20.50
C GLN A 231 -7.16 0.83 21.31
N ASN A 232 -6.65 1.32 22.44
CA ASN A 232 -5.76 0.55 23.32
C ASN A 232 -4.54 -0.01 22.58
N LEU A 233 -3.86 0.84 21.80
CA LEU A 233 -2.72 0.47 20.95
C LEU A 233 -1.43 0.17 21.75
N SER A 234 -1.35 0.61 23.01
CA SER A 234 -0.21 0.33 23.89
C SER A 234 -0.30 -1.09 24.45
N MET A 235 0.17 -2.05 23.68
CA MET A 235 0.16 -3.47 23.99
C MET A 235 1.57 -4.06 23.89
N ASP A 236 1.88 -5.06 24.71
CA ASP A 236 3.00 -5.96 24.44
C ASP A 236 2.65 -6.95 23.30
N ILE A 237 3.66 -7.66 22.83
CA ILE A 237 3.53 -8.60 21.72
C ILE A 237 2.53 -9.73 21.99
N VAL A 238 2.49 -10.26 23.21
CA VAL A 238 1.60 -11.36 23.60
C VAL A 238 0.16 -10.88 23.55
N LYS A 239 -0.13 -9.79 24.26
CA LYS A 239 -1.48 -9.21 24.32
C LYS A 239 -2.00 -8.80 22.95
N ALA A 240 -1.15 -8.19 22.11
CA ALA A 240 -1.55 -7.78 20.76
C ALA A 240 -1.85 -8.99 19.87
N THR A 241 -0.98 -10.00 19.91
CA THR A 241 -1.13 -11.22 19.11
C THR A 241 -2.40 -11.99 19.53
N ASP A 242 -2.62 -12.21 20.83
CA ASP A 242 -3.80 -12.92 21.35
C ASP A 242 -5.11 -12.20 20.99
N ARG A 243 -5.11 -10.86 21.10
CA ARG A 243 -6.25 -10.02 20.73
C ARG A 243 -6.63 -10.17 19.26
N LEU A 244 -5.64 -10.14 18.37
CA LEU A 244 -5.83 -10.30 16.93
C LEU A 244 -6.28 -11.72 16.59
N ILE A 245 -5.64 -12.76 17.15
CA ILE A 245 -6.00 -14.17 16.89
C ILE A 245 -7.45 -14.43 17.31
N LYS A 246 -7.89 -13.87 18.44
CA LYS A 246 -9.29 -14.02 18.87
C LYS A 246 -10.28 -13.39 17.87
N ALA A 247 -9.97 -12.22 17.34
CA ALA A 247 -10.78 -11.57 16.32
C ALA A 247 -10.73 -12.33 14.97
N ILE A 248 -9.57 -12.83 14.57
CA ILE A 248 -9.38 -13.66 13.37
C ILE A 248 -10.23 -14.95 13.47
N ALA A 249 -10.29 -15.57 14.64
CA ALA A 249 -11.08 -16.78 14.87
C ALA A 249 -12.60 -16.56 14.86
N HIS A 250 -13.06 -15.31 14.85
CA HIS A 250 -14.49 -15.00 14.82
C HIS A 250 -15.10 -15.32 13.44
N PRO A 251 -16.21 -16.07 13.37
CA PRO A 251 -16.78 -16.53 12.08
C PRO A 251 -17.15 -15.41 11.10
N ALA A 252 -17.45 -14.21 11.59
CA ALA A 252 -17.80 -13.07 10.75
C ALA A 252 -16.55 -12.35 10.18
N THR A 253 -15.36 -12.55 10.74
CA THR A 253 -14.16 -11.87 10.26
C THR A 253 -13.76 -12.39 8.88
N THR A 254 -13.70 -11.49 7.91
CA THR A 254 -13.33 -11.81 6.52
C THR A 254 -11.95 -11.29 6.19
N ILE A 255 -11.62 -10.11 6.71
CA ILE A 255 -10.37 -9.39 6.45
C ILE A 255 -9.78 -8.91 7.78
N LEU A 256 -8.50 -9.11 8.01
CA LEU A 256 -7.75 -8.44 9.07
C LEU A 256 -7.20 -7.12 8.50
N GLY A 257 -7.75 -5.99 8.95
CA GLY A 257 -7.40 -4.66 8.49
C GLY A 257 -6.14 -4.11 9.17
N HIS A 258 -5.29 -3.38 8.44
CA HIS A 258 -4.02 -2.74 8.87
C HIS A 258 -3.43 -3.33 10.17
N PRO A 259 -2.86 -4.54 10.08
CA PRO A 259 -2.59 -5.43 11.23
C PRO A 259 -1.73 -4.87 12.34
N THR A 260 -0.87 -3.89 12.07
CA THR A 260 0.00 -3.28 13.08
C THR A 260 -0.50 -1.93 13.59
N GLY A 261 -1.48 -1.34 12.91
CA GLY A 261 -2.01 -0.01 13.23
C GLY A 261 -1.00 1.13 13.05
N ARG A 262 0.09 0.93 12.28
CA ARG A 262 1.08 1.98 12.05
C ARG A 262 0.53 3.13 11.22
N LEU A 263 1.08 4.31 11.46
CA LEU A 263 0.93 5.49 10.61
C LEU A 263 2.33 6.03 10.30
N LEU A 264 2.71 6.02 9.04
CA LEU A 264 4.03 6.46 8.58
C LEU A 264 4.31 7.90 9.04
N LEU A 265 5.51 8.15 9.55
CA LEU A 265 5.97 9.44 10.08
C LEU A 265 5.17 9.98 11.29
N SER A 266 4.21 9.22 11.82
CA SER A 266 3.34 9.66 12.92
C SER A 266 3.32 8.69 14.10
N ARG A 267 3.10 7.38 13.85
CA ARG A 267 2.95 6.38 14.90
C ARG A 267 3.53 5.04 14.47
N ASN A 268 4.43 4.47 15.27
CA ASN A 268 4.88 3.09 15.09
C ASN A 268 3.73 2.11 15.28
N GLY A 269 3.76 0.99 14.56
CA GLY A 269 2.86 -0.12 14.80
C GLY A 269 3.09 -0.73 16.20
N TYR A 270 2.05 -1.33 16.76
CA TYR A 270 2.22 -2.16 17.95
C TYR A 270 2.88 -3.51 17.57
N PRO A 271 3.67 -4.11 18.49
CA PRO A 271 4.38 -5.35 18.18
C PRO A 271 3.40 -6.53 18.08
N ILE A 272 3.58 -7.38 17.07
CA ILE A 272 2.84 -8.63 16.88
C ILE A 272 3.79 -9.79 16.55
N ASP A 273 3.38 -11.01 16.84
CA ASP A 273 4.00 -12.20 16.26
C ASP A 273 3.43 -12.42 14.86
N TYR A 274 4.17 -11.95 13.85
CA TYR A 274 3.75 -12.01 12.45
C TYR A 274 3.45 -13.45 12.01
N LYS A 275 4.28 -14.42 12.41
CA LYS A 275 4.08 -15.81 12.02
C LYS A 275 2.77 -16.35 12.62
N ALA A 276 2.52 -16.11 13.88
CA ALA A 276 1.30 -16.56 14.55
C ALA A 276 0.04 -15.93 13.91
N ILE A 277 0.10 -14.66 13.53
CA ILE A 277 -1.01 -13.96 12.86
C ILE A 277 -1.25 -14.52 11.45
N ILE A 278 -0.19 -14.73 10.66
CA ILE A 278 -0.29 -15.32 9.32
C ILE A 278 -0.86 -16.75 9.39
N ASP A 279 -0.35 -17.57 10.31
CA ASP A 279 -0.84 -18.94 10.52
C ASP A 279 -2.33 -18.94 10.93
N ALA A 280 -2.75 -18.01 11.81
CA ALA A 280 -4.14 -17.88 12.20
C ALA A 280 -5.03 -17.45 11.01
N CYS A 281 -4.62 -16.43 10.25
CA CYS A 281 -5.35 -16.00 9.05
C CYS A 281 -5.52 -17.16 8.06
N ALA A 282 -4.47 -17.94 7.83
CA ALA A 282 -4.53 -19.12 6.97
C ALA A 282 -5.48 -20.19 7.51
N ALA A 283 -5.42 -20.49 8.82
CA ALA A 283 -6.25 -21.51 9.46
C ALA A 283 -7.76 -21.17 9.46
N TYR A 284 -8.08 -19.89 9.64
CA TYR A 284 -9.48 -19.39 9.68
C TYR A 284 -9.94 -18.83 8.34
N GLN A 285 -9.12 -18.89 7.28
CA GLN A 285 -9.43 -18.38 5.94
C GLN A 285 -9.74 -16.86 5.92
N VAL A 286 -9.09 -16.12 6.79
CA VAL A 286 -9.18 -14.65 6.86
C VAL A 286 -8.13 -14.04 5.94
N THR A 287 -8.53 -13.11 5.09
CA THR A 287 -7.61 -12.36 4.22
C THR A 287 -6.85 -11.33 5.06
N MET A 288 -5.55 -11.25 4.90
CA MET A 288 -4.76 -10.19 5.50
C MET A 288 -4.70 -8.99 4.55
N GLU A 289 -5.04 -7.81 5.06
CA GLU A 289 -4.96 -6.58 4.30
C GLU A 289 -3.50 -6.14 4.12
N LEU A 290 -3.18 -5.71 2.91
CA LEU A 290 -2.05 -4.83 2.64
C LEU A 290 -2.65 -3.44 2.38
N ASN A 291 -2.76 -2.63 3.44
CA ASN A 291 -3.37 -1.31 3.35
C ASN A 291 -2.44 -0.34 2.62
N ALA A 292 -2.81 0.01 1.40
CA ALA A 292 -2.03 0.85 0.49
C ALA A 292 -2.23 2.36 0.69
N SER A 293 -2.86 2.79 1.79
CA SER A 293 -2.92 4.22 2.12
C SER A 293 -1.49 4.78 2.20
N PRO A 294 -1.20 5.95 1.58
CA PRO A 294 0.12 6.58 1.64
C PRO A 294 0.55 6.94 3.06
N TYR A 295 -0.38 6.91 4.02
CA TYR A 295 -0.09 7.13 5.44
C TYR A 295 0.15 5.84 6.22
N ARG A 296 -0.02 4.66 5.63
CA ARG A 296 0.04 3.38 6.34
C ARG A 296 1.06 2.41 5.77
N LEU A 297 0.84 1.89 4.58
CA LEU A 297 1.49 0.69 4.04
C LEU A 297 1.58 -0.41 5.13
N ASP A 298 0.42 -0.88 5.57
CA ASP A 298 0.25 -1.83 6.67
C ASP A 298 -0.67 -2.98 6.21
N LEU A 299 -0.24 -4.17 6.06
CA LEU A 299 1.09 -4.68 6.35
C LEU A 299 2.12 -4.21 5.31
N ASP A 300 3.38 -4.24 5.70
CA ASP A 300 4.55 -3.99 4.87
C ASP A 300 4.85 -5.19 3.95
N TRP A 301 5.51 -4.98 2.81
CA TRP A 301 5.86 -6.04 1.86
C TRP A 301 6.84 -7.07 2.44
#